data_c302fdef392ddcc36b232b1fb8cf1747
#
_entry.id   c302fdef392ddcc36b232b1fb8cf1747
#
_cell.length_a   1.000
_cell.length_b   1.000
_cell.length_c   1.000
_cell.angle_alpha   90.00
_cell.angle_beta   90.00
_cell.angle_gamma   90.00
#
_symmetry.space_group_name_H-M   'P 1'
#
loop_
_entity.id
_entity.type
_entity.pdbx_description
1 polymer ?
#
loop_
_entity_poly.entity_id
_entity_poly.type
_entity_poly.pdbx_seq_one_letter_code
_entity_poly.pdbx_strand_id
1 'polypeptide(L)'
;MHDTAILIGRFQPVHAGHLALLQHGLAQAREVIIVLGSAFAARSPKNPFTWQERAAMLRDALPAADRERLRFLPVRDRYDEPAWVQDVRLGVARMLPTPSEQRVALVGHFKDASSNYLRRFPGWTLLDLPRQGSMDATAIRDAYWAATPGTVSAALAPLAQDMPPSTLRFLHDFATLPAYAALQEEWRVLRDYRASWAQAPYPPVFVTVDAVLRCQNHVLLVRRGQAPGKGLWAAPGGFLEPRDTLWQSCLRELSEETACPLDEATLRAALRAVKVFDHPDRSQRGRTITHGHYFDLGDIPLPPVVGGDDAQQALWVPLDQLAAMEDQLFEDHFHLLDSFLGLTTPA
;
A
#
# COMPACT_ATOMS: atom_id res chain seq x y z
N MET A 1 -24.52 -25.09 4.18
CA MET A 1 -23.92 -24.33 3.07
C MET A 1 -24.21 -22.86 3.31
N HIS A 2 -23.20 -21.99 3.24
CA HIS A 2 -23.36 -20.54 3.39
C HIS A 2 -23.85 -19.92 2.08
N ASP A 3 -24.40 -18.72 2.15
CA ASP A 3 -24.80 -18.00 0.94
C ASP A 3 -23.56 -17.36 0.31
N THR A 4 -22.73 -16.71 1.15
CA THR A 4 -21.51 -16.02 0.70
C THR A 4 -20.33 -16.37 1.62
N ALA A 5 -19.17 -16.68 1.05
CA ALA A 5 -17.91 -16.74 1.77
C ALA A 5 -17.04 -15.51 1.44
N ILE A 6 -16.33 -15.00 2.44
CA ILE A 6 -15.42 -13.87 2.32
C ILE A 6 -13.99 -14.38 2.45
N LEU A 7 -13.14 -14.06 1.50
CA LEU A 7 -11.72 -14.34 1.53
C LEU A 7 -10.94 -13.02 1.48
N ILE A 8 -10.15 -12.73 2.49
CA ILE A 8 -9.42 -11.47 2.60
C ILE A 8 -7.92 -11.70 2.40
N GLY A 9 -7.28 -10.93 1.55
CA GLY A 9 -5.85 -11.04 1.33
C GLY A 9 -5.28 -10.01 0.36
N ARG A 10 -3.93 -9.97 0.28
CA ARG A 10 -3.21 -9.13 -0.69
C ARG A 10 -2.93 -9.85 -2.01
N PHE A 11 -2.71 -11.15 -1.99
CA PHE A 11 -2.49 -11.97 -3.19
C PHE A 11 -1.34 -11.46 -4.08
N GLN A 12 -0.18 -11.22 -3.52
CA GLN A 12 0.97 -10.56 -4.16
C GLN A 12 2.21 -11.47 -4.30
N PRO A 13 2.26 -12.44 -5.21
CA PRO A 13 1.20 -12.93 -6.10
C PRO A 13 0.30 -14.00 -5.49
N VAL A 14 -0.63 -14.52 -6.29
CA VAL A 14 -1.44 -15.70 -5.95
C VAL A 14 -0.56 -16.92 -5.89
N HIS A 15 -0.72 -17.75 -4.86
CA HIS A 15 0.00 -19.03 -4.70
C HIS A 15 -0.94 -20.14 -4.22
N ALA A 16 -0.43 -21.37 -4.15
CA ALA A 16 -1.25 -22.56 -3.84
C ALA A 16 -2.04 -22.43 -2.52
N GLY A 17 -1.43 -21.81 -1.48
CA GLY A 17 -2.15 -21.57 -0.21
C GLY A 17 -3.35 -20.64 -0.36
N HIS A 18 -3.27 -19.62 -1.22
CA HIS A 18 -4.42 -18.76 -1.53
C HIS A 18 -5.50 -19.52 -2.31
N LEU A 19 -5.08 -20.37 -3.26
CA LEU A 19 -6.00 -21.18 -4.04
C LEU A 19 -6.74 -22.21 -3.18
N ALA A 20 -6.05 -22.83 -2.22
CA ALA A 20 -6.68 -23.77 -1.27
C ALA A 20 -7.77 -23.09 -0.42
N LEU A 21 -7.50 -21.88 0.10
CA LEU A 21 -8.51 -21.10 0.84
C LEU A 21 -9.70 -20.74 -0.07
N LEU A 22 -9.43 -20.32 -1.30
CA LEU A 22 -10.49 -19.99 -2.27
C LEU A 22 -11.36 -21.19 -2.61
N GLN A 23 -10.76 -22.35 -2.89
CA GLN A 23 -11.46 -23.59 -3.17
C GLN A 23 -12.28 -24.07 -1.95
N HIS A 24 -11.73 -23.90 -0.74
CA HIS A 24 -12.48 -24.20 0.48
C HIS A 24 -13.72 -23.31 0.61
N GLY A 25 -13.60 -22.02 0.35
CA GLY A 25 -14.73 -21.08 0.31
C GLY A 25 -15.80 -21.49 -0.71
N LEU A 26 -15.37 -21.82 -1.94
CA LEU A 26 -16.26 -22.27 -3.01
C LEU A 26 -16.99 -23.60 -2.68
N ALA A 27 -16.36 -24.47 -1.91
CA ALA A 27 -17.00 -25.74 -1.45
C ALA A 27 -18.04 -25.51 -0.35
N GLN A 28 -17.95 -24.42 0.42
CA GLN A 28 -18.79 -24.14 1.59
C GLN A 28 -19.87 -23.07 1.35
N ALA A 29 -19.78 -22.30 0.26
CA ALA A 29 -20.70 -21.21 -0.06
C ALA A 29 -21.13 -21.22 -1.53
N ARG A 30 -22.22 -20.51 -1.85
CA ARG A 30 -22.71 -20.33 -3.23
C ARG A 30 -21.84 -19.40 -4.04
N GLU A 31 -21.35 -18.33 -3.44
CA GLU A 31 -20.44 -17.35 -4.03
C GLU A 31 -19.30 -17.01 -3.07
N VAL A 32 -18.21 -16.46 -3.61
CA VAL A 32 -17.07 -15.96 -2.81
C VAL A 32 -16.81 -14.51 -3.17
N ILE A 33 -16.83 -13.63 -2.15
CA ILE A 33 -16.35 -12.26 -2.27
C ILE A 33 -14.88 -12.24 -1.82
N ILE A 34 -14.00 -11.86 -2.73
CA ILE A 34 -12.57 -11.74 -2.46
C ILE A 34 -12.26 -10.28 -2.16
N VAL A 35 -11.89 -10.00 -0.92
CA VAL A 35 -11.45 -8.67 -0.47
C VAL A 35 -9.96 -8.53 -0.78
N LEU A 36 -9.66 -7.62 -1.69
CA LEU A 36 -8.29 -7.33 -2.14
C LEU A 36 -7.75 -6.13 -1.37
N GLY A 37 -6.94 -6.37 -0.34
CA GLY A 37 -6.24 -5.31 0.41
C GLY A 37 -5.18 -4.60 -0.43
N SER A 38 -4.71 -3.44 0.02
CA SER A 38 -3.73 -2.58 -0.68
C SER A 38 -4.14 -2.32 -2.13
N ALA A 39 -5.43 -2.03 -2.37
CA ALA A 39 -5.98 -2.03 -3.73
C ALA A 39 -5.62 -0.77 -4.53
N PHE A 40 -5.43 0.34 -3.85
CA PHE A 40 -5.26 1.66 -4.48
C PHE A 40 -3.85 2.23 -4.31
N ALA A 41 -2.98 1.57 -3.55
CA ALA A 41 -1.61 2.01 -3.36
C ALA A 41 -0.78 1.90 -4.65
N ALA A 42 0.19 2.79 -4.78
CA ALA A 42 1.19 2.71 -5.86
C ALA A 42 1.91 1.35 -5.85
N ARG A 43 2.36 0.93 -7.03
CA ARG A 43 3.18 -0.29 -7.15
C ARG A 43 4.46 -0.14 -6.34
N SER A 44 4.84 -1.22 -5.69
CA SER A 44 6.09 -1.33 -4.96
C SER A 44 6.60 -2.77 -4.99
N PRO A 45 7.85 -3.06 -4.66
CA PRO A 45 8.33 -4.45 -4.58
C PRO A 45 7.51 -5.36 -3.64
N LYS A 46 6.91 -4.79 -2.60
CA LYS A 46 6.02 -5.49 -1.64
C LYS A 46 4.63 -5.73 -2.23
N ASN A 47 4.09 -4.76 -2.98
CA ASN A 47 2.75 -4.79 -3.59
C ASN A 47 2.85 -4.46 -5.09
N PRO A 48 3.42 -5.37 -5.93
CA PRO A 48 3.71 -5.06 -7.33
C PRO A 48 2.50 -5.03 -8.25
N PHE A 49 1.43 -5.75 -7.90
CA PHE A 49 0.32 -5.98 -8.81
C PHE A 49 -0.93 -5.21 -8.38
N THR A 50 -1.60 -4.56 -9.34
CA THR A 50 -2.87 -3.89 -9.11
C THR A 50 -3.94 -4.86 -8.66
N TRP A 51 -5.02 -4.37 -8.09
CA TRP A 51 -6.12 -5.26 -7.68
C TRP A 51 -6.78 -5.97 -8.87
N GLN A 52 -6.83 -5.32 -10.06
CA GLN A 52 -7.35 -5.93 -11.29
C GLN A 52 -6.48 -7.10 -11.74
N GLU A 53 -5.17 -6.95 -11.72
CA GLU A 53 -4.22 -8.01 -12.07
C GLU A 53 -4.33 -9.21 -11.12
N ARG A 54 -4.47 -8.95 -9.81
CA ARG A 54 -4.67 -9.99 -8.80
C ARG A 54 -6.01 -10.70 -8.95
N ALA A 55 -7.07 -9.96 -9.27
CA ALA A 55 -8.37 -10.52 -9.58
C ALA A 55 -8.33 -11.43 -10.82
N ALA A 56 -7.60 -11.03 -11.87
CA ALA A 56 -7.37 -11.85 -13.05
C ALA A 56 -6.61 -13.14 -12.71
N MET A 57 -5.51 -13.06 -11.96
CA MET A 57 -4.76 -14.25 -11.51
C MET A 57 -5.65 -15.26 -10.77
N LEU A 58 -6.52 -14.76 -9.87
CA LEU A 58 -7.44 -15.62 -9.10
C LEU A 58 -8.51 -16.26 -9.98
N ARG A 59 -9.10 -15.51 -10.92
CA ARG A 59 -10.08 -16.05 -11.87
C ARG A 59 -9.45 -17.11 -12.76
N ASP A 60 -8.27 -16.83 -13.30
CA ASP A 60 -7.61 -17.72 -14.25
C ASP A 60 -7.03 -18.99 -13.61
N ALA A 61 -6.92 -19.00 -12.28
CA ALA A 61 -6.54 -20.18 -11.52
C ALA A 61 -7.69 -21.20 -11.36
N LEU A 62 -8.93 -20.85 -11.73
CA LEU A 62 -10.12 -21.66 -11.52
C LEU A 62 -10.77 -22.13 -12.83
N PRO A 63 -11.52 -23.24 -12.81
CA PRO A 63 -12.39 -23.64 -13.89
C PRO A 63 -13.47 -22.59 -14.20
N ALA A 64 -13.96 -22.55 -15.43
CA ALA A 64 -14.93 -21.54 -15.89
C ALA A 64 -16.18 -21.45 -14.98
N ALA A 65 -16.75 -22.59 -14.58
CA ALA A 65 -17.94 -22.62 -13.73
C ALA A 65 -17.76 -21.95 -12.37
N ASP A 66 -16.55 -21.99 -11.79
CA ASP A 66 -16.26 -21.36 -10.51
C ASP A 66 -15.94 -19.87 -10.63
N ARG A 67 -15.47 -19.42 -11.81
CA ARG A 67 -15.15 -18.01 -12.07
C ARG A 67 -16.35 -17.09 -11.93
N GLU A 68 -17.53 -17.55 -12.33
CA GLU A 68 -18.80 -16.81 -12.27
C GLU A 68 -19.29 -16.61 -10.82
N ARG A 69 -18.79 -17.43 -9.89
CA ARG A 69 -19.10 -17.37 -8.47
C ARG A 69 -18.19 -16.40 -7.70
N LEU A 70 -17.23 -15.78 -8.38
CA LEU A 70 -16.29 -14.83 -7.77
C LEU A 70 -16.74 -13.40 -7.94
N ARG A 71 -16.70 -12.67 -6.83
CA ARG A 71 -16.84 -11.22 -6.81
C ARG A 71 -15.62 -10.61 -6.12
N PHE A 72 -15.22 -9.41 -6.51
CA PHE A 72 -14.02 -8.77 -6.00
C PHE A 72 -14.36 -7.42 -5.36
N LEU A 73 -13.86 -7.23 -4.14
CA LEU A 73 -13.99 -6.00 -3.37
C LEU A 73 -12.58 -5.41 -3.14
N PRO A 74 -12.17 -4.39 -3.92
CA PRO A 74 -10.94 -3.68 -3.63
C PRO A 74 -11.12 -2.82 -2.38
N VAL A 75 -10.15 -2.90 -1.44
CA VAL A 75 -10.19 -2.16 -0.18
C VAL A 75 -8.85 -1.46 0.04
N ARG A 76 -8.93 -0.19 0.48
CA ARG A 76 -7.78 0.61 0.90
C ARG A 76 -7.22 0.07 2.21
N ASP A 77 -5.91 0.13 2.38
CA ASP A 77 -5.28 -0.10 3.67
C ASP A 77 -5.60 1.07 4.62
N ARG A 78 -5.83 0.75 5.89
CA ARG A 78 -5.92 1.73 6.96
C ARG A 78 -5.04 1.28 8.12
N TYR A 79 -4.44 2.23 8.83
CA TYR A 79 -3.69 1.95 10.05
C TYR A 79 -4.59 1.81 11.29
N ASP A 80 -5.85 2.23 11.17
CA ASP A 80 -6.91 2.00 12.15
C ASP A 80 -7.65 0.70 11.81
N GLU A 81 -7.38 -0.38 12.56
CA GLU A 81 -8.00 -1.70 12.33
C GLU A 81 -9.53 -1.65 12.44
N PRO A 82 -10.16 -0.99 13.43
CA PRO A 82 -11.61 -0.82 13.48
C PRO A 82 -12.19 -0.17 12.24
N ALA A 83 -11.60 0.92 11.76
CA ALA A 83 -12.06 1.61 10.55
C ALA A 83 -11.90 0.72 9.31
N TRP A 84 -10.79 -0.04 9.20
CA TRP A 84 -10.59 -0.99 8.12
C TRP A 84 -11.64 -2.12 8.14
N VAL A 85 -11.93 -2.68 9.30
CA VAL A 85 -12.98 -3.71 9.46
C VAL A 85 -14.35 -3.15 9.04
N GLN A 86 -14.63 -1.91 9.40
CA GLN A 86 -15.87 -1.24 9.00
C GLN A 86 -15.96 -1.07 7.47
N ASP A 87 -14.88 -0.61 6.82
CA ASP A 87 -14.83 -0.47 5.35
C ASP A 87 -15.09 -1.82 4.65
N VAL A 88 -14.47 -2.89 5.12
CA VAL A 88 -14.69 -4.24 4.60
C VAL A 88 -16.15 -4.66 4.77
N ARG A 89 -16.72 -4.49 5.98
CA ARG A 89 -18.12 -4.86 6.26
C ARG A 89 -19.12 -4.09 5.41
N LEU A 90 -18.95 -2.78 5.29
CA LEU A 90 -19.79 -1.93 4.45
C LEU A 90 -19.66 -2.27 2.97
N GLY A 91 -18.43 -2.52 2.50
CA GLY A 91 -18.17 -2.96 1.13
C GLY A 91 -18.86 -4.27 0.80
N VAL A 92 -18.73 -5.27 1.67
CA VAL A 92 -19.43 -6.56 1.53
C VAL A 92 -20.94 -6.37 1.57
N ALA A 93 -21.47 -5.61 2.53
CA ALA A 93 -22.91 -5.38 2.65
C ALA A 93 -23.53 -4.76 1.39
N ARG A 94 -22.83 -3.83 0.72
CA ARG A 94 -23.27 -3.23 -0.55
C ARG A 94 -23.30 -4.24 -1.71
N MET A 95 -22.56 -5.33 -1.61
CA MET A 95 -22.52 -6.37 -2.63
C MET A 95 -23.59 -7.45 -2.41
N LEU A 96 -24.14 -7.57 -1.21
CA LEU A 96 -25.16 -8.58 -0.88
C LEU A 96 -26.57 -8.05 -1.18
N PRO A 97 -27.46 -8.89 -1.76
CA PRO A 97 -28.83 -8.46 -2.10
C PRO A 97 -29.68 -8.16 -0.85
N THR A 98 -29.54 -8.95 0.21
CA THR A 98 -30.24 -8.79 1.50
C THR A 98 -29.28 -9.06 2.66
N PRO A 99 -28.43 -8.07 3.03
CA PRO A 99 -27.32 -8.31 3.97
C PRO A 99 -27.72 -8.91 5.31
N SER A 100 -28.90 -8.57 5.83
CA SER A 100 -29.39 -9.06 7.14
C SER A 100 -29.85 -10.53 7.12
N GLU A 101 -30.14 -11.11 5.96
CA GLU A 101 -30.65 -12.47 5.81
C GLU A 101 -29.58 -13.46 5.34
N GLN A 102 -28.42 -12.97 4.92
CA GLN A 102 -27.35 -13.78 4.36
C GLN A 102 -26.53 -14.48 5.44
N ARG A 103 -26.28 -15.77 5.25
CA ARG A 103 -25.32 -16.55 6.05
C ARG A 103 -23.93 -16.36 5.49
N VAL A 104 -23.21 -15.38 6.07
CA VAL A 104 -21.85 -15.03 5.64
C VAL A 104 -20.83 -15.83 6.42
N ALA A 105 -19.84 -16.39 5.72
CA ALA A 105 -18.67 -17.04 6.29
C ALA A 105 -17.40 -16.27 5.95
N LEU A 106 -16.41 -16.32 6.84
CA LEU A 106 -15.06 -15.78 6.62
C LEU A 106 -14.09 -16.95 6.50
N VAL A 107 -13.39 -17.04 5.36
CA VAL A 107 -12.41 -18.09 5.11
C VAL A 107 -11.03 -17.60 5.50
N GLY A 108 -10.31 -18.37 6.30
CA GLY A 108 -8.96 -17.99 6.71
C GLY A 108 -8.27 -19.06 7.53
N HIS A 109 -7.04 -18.78 7.92
CA HIS A 109 -6.30 -19.56 8.91
C HIS A 109 -5.51 -18.62 9.82
N PHE A 110 -5.33 -19.03 11.07
CA PHE A 110 -4.47 -18.30 12.00
C PHE A 110 -3.00 -18.69 11.77
N LYS A 111 -2.24 -17.77 11.18
CA LYS A 111 -0.81 -17.94 10.95
C LYS A 111 0.02 -17.38 12.11
N ASP A 112 -0.24 -16.13 12.45
CA ASP A 112 0.46 -15.33 13.45
C ASP A 112 -0.41 -14.13 13.85
N ALA A 113 0.17 -13.15 14.51
CA ALA A 113 -0.53 -11.92 14.92
C ALA A 113 -1.18 -11.16 13.74
N SER A 114 -0.65 -11.29 12.51
CA SER A 114 -1.23 -10.65 11.32
C SER A 114 -2.59 -11.25 10.92
N SER A 115 -2.97 -12.39 11.48
CA SER A 115 -4.26 -13.06 11.23
C SER A 115 -5.32 -12.70 12.29
N ASN A 116 -4.99 -11.88 13.29
CA ASN A 116 -5.92 -11.54 14.38
C ASN A 116 -7.17 -10.80 13.89
N TYR A 117 -7.11 -10.10 12.76
CA TYR A 117 -8.26 -9.44 12.15
C TYR A 117 -9.40 -10.40 11.83
N LEU A 118 -9.13 -11.72 11.62
CA LEU A 118 -10.18 -12.72 11.37
C LEU A 118 -11.21 -12.80 12.51
N ARG A 119 -10.85 -12.40 13.73
CA ARG A 119 -11.74 -12.37 14.90
C ARG A 119 -12.56 -11.08 15.01
N ARG A 120 -12.32 -10.09 14.13
CA ARG A 120 -12.93 -8.76 14.19
C ARG A 120 -14.23 -8.64 13.38
N PHE A 121 -14.74 -9.73 12.80
CA PHE A 121 -15.97 -9.74 11.98
C PHE A 121 -17.12 -10.44 12.73
N PRO A 122 -17.78 -9.78 13.72
CA PRO A 122 -18.89 -10.37 14.43
C PRO A 122 -20.05 -10.69 13.48
N GLY A 123 -20.68 -11.87 13.66
CA GLY A 123 -21.77 -12.35 12.84
C GLY A 123 -21.33 -13.13 11.57
N TRP A 124 -20.04 -13.14 11.26
CA TRP A 124 -19.50 -14.01 10.19
C TRP A 124 -18.97 -15.32 10.78
N THR A 125 -19.35 -16.45 10.19
CA THR A 125 -18.85 -17.77 10.64
C THR A 125 -17.45 -17.98 10.12
N LEU A 126 -16.48 -18.19 11.00
CA LEU A 126 -15.11 -18.50 10.55
C LEU A 126 -15.02 -19.93 10.04
N LEU A 127 -14.62 -20.09 8.79
CA LEU A 127 -14.23 -21.35 8.16
C LEU A 127 -12.71 -21.44 8.20
N ASP A 128 -12.21 -22.06 9.26
CA ASP A 128 -10.76 -22.24 9.45
C ASP A 128 -10.25 -23.39 8.58
N LEU A 129 -9.23 -23.13 7.78
CA LEU A 129 -8.49 -24.13 7.03
C LEU A 129 -7.06 -24.14 7.51
N PRO A 130 -6.57 -25.25 8.11
CA PRO A 130 -5.18 -25.35 8.54
C PRO A 130 -4.21 -24.98 7.38
N ARG A 131 -3.13 -24.27 7.72
CA ARG A 131 -2.14 -23.87 6.73
C ARG A 131 -1.58 -25.08 5.97
N GLN A 132 -1.66 -25.04 4.66
CA GLN A 132 -1.07 -26.05 3.78
C GLN A 132 0.27 -25.51 3.24
N GLY A 133 1.36 -26.24 3.53
CA GLY A 133 2.71 -25.88 3.09
C GLY A 133 3.35 -24.72 3.85
N SER A 134 4.58 -24.42 3.50
CA SER A 134 5.40 -23.34 4.09
C SER A 134 5.53 -22.12 3.19
N MET A 135 5.07 -22.18 1.94
CA MET A 135 5.22 -21.12 0.95
C MET A 135 4.54 -19.83 1.39
N ASP A 136 5.22 -18.72 1.19
CA ASP A 136 4.63 -17.40 1.27
C ASP A 136 5.00 -16.54 0.04
N ALA A 137 4.21 -15.50 -0.18
CA ALA A 137 4.41 -14.62 -1.32
C ALA A 137 5.75 -13.84 -1.27
N THR A 138 6.39 -13.73 -0.11
CA THR A 138 7.68 -13.05 0.05
C THR A 138 8.78 -13.82 -0.67
N ALA A 139 8.87 -15.14 -0.43
CA ALA A 139 9.85 -15.98 -1.10
C ALA A 139 9.72 -15.94 -2.64
N ILE A 140 8.47 -15.92 -3.13
CA ILE A 140 8.20 -15.79 -4.57
C ILE A 140 8.70 -14.42 -5.09
N ARG A 141 8.37 -13.33 -4.39
CA ARG A 141 8.80 -11.99 -4.79
C ARG A 141 10.32 -11.83 -4.74
N ASP A 142 10.98 -12.36 -3.73
CA ASP A 142 12.45 -12.26 -3.60
C ASP A 142 13.14 -12.99 -4.76
N ALA A 143 12.71 -14.21 -5.10
CA ALA A 143 13.22 -14.92 -6.27
C ALA A 143 12.93 -14.17 -7.58
N TYR A 144 11.72 -13.58 -7.69
CA TYR A 144 11.28 -12.85 -8.87
C TYR A 144 12.09 -11.58 -9.11
N TRP A 145 12.32 -10.77 -8.07
CA TRP A 145 13.08 -9.53 -8.19
C TRP A 145 14.61 -9.75 -8.31
N ALA A 146 15.11 -10.87 -7.83
CA ALA A 146 16.52 -11.23 -8.02
C ALA A 146 16.84 -11.63 -9.47
N ALA A 147 15.82 -11.99 -10.27
CA ALA A 147 15.98 -12.46 -11.64
C ALA A 147 16.00 -11.29 -12.64
N THR A 148 16.75 -11.44 -13.73
CA THR A 148 16.58 -10.58 -14.93
C THR A 148 15.39 -11.09 -15.76
N PRO A 149 14.80 -10.28 -16.68
CA PRO A 149 13.71 -10.74 -17.54
C PRO A 149 13.99 -12.07 -18.24
N GLY A 150 15.20 -12.29 -18.70
CA GLY A 150 15.62 -13.54 -19.39
C GLY A 150 15.82 -14.75 -18.46
N THR A 151 15.90 -14.55 -17.15
CA THR A 151 16.17 -15.62 -16.16
C THR A 151 14.98 -15.88 -15.22
N VAL A 152 13.86 -15.16 -15.36
CA VAL A 152 12.67 -15.31 -14.53
C VAL A 152 12.17 -16.76 -14.48
N SER A 153 12.11 -17.44 -15.62
CA SER A 153 11.67 -18.85 -15.69
C SER A 153 12.54 -19.76 -14.84
N ALA A 154 13.85 -19.60 -14.92
CA ALA A 154 14.81 -20.39 -14.13
C ALA A 154 14.70 -20.08 -12.63
N ALA A 155 14.54 -18.79 -12.28
CA ALA A 155 14.41 -18.36 -10.88
C ALA A 155 13.12 -18.85 -10.23
N LEU A 156 12.03 -18.93 -10.98
CA LEU A 156 10.73 -19.39 -10.47
C LEU A 156 10.53 -20.92 -10.58
N ALA A 157 11.36 -21.63 -11.33
CA ALA A 157 11.23 -23.08 -11.51
C ALA A 157 11.18 -23.88 -10.18
N PRO A 158 12.01 -23.59 -9.15
CA PRO A 158 11.94 -24.30 -7.87
C PRO A 158 10.61 -24.05 -7.11
N LEU A 159 9.92 -22.96 -7.40
CA LEU A 159 8.68 -22.53 -6.73
C LEU A 159 7.43 -22.79 -7.58
N ALA A 160 7.60 -23.37 -8.78
CA ALA A 160 6.51 -23.51 -9.74
C ALA A 160 5.36 -24.40 -9.24
N GLN A 161 5.68 -25.43 -8.45
CA GLN A 161 4.66 -26.30 -7.84
C GLN A 161 3.76 -25.61 -6.82
N ASP A 162 4.23 -24.49 -6.26
CA ASP A 162 3.53 -23.72 -5.24
C ASP A 162 2.69 -22.57 -5.83
N MET A 163 2.64 -22.48 -7.16
CA MET A 163 1.88 -21.44 -7.86
C MET A 163 0.93 -22.03 -8.91
N PRO A 164 -0.27 -21.47 -9.08
CA PRO A 164 -1.11 -21.79 -10.22
C PRO A 164 -0.37 -21.50 -11.54
N PRO A 165 -0.57 -22.31 -12.59
CA PRO A 165 0.01 -22.04 -13.91
C PRO A 165 -0.35 -20.66 -14.49
N SER A 166 -1.54 -20.14 -14.17
CA SER A 166 -1.96 -18.79 -14.53
C SER A 166 -1.08 -17.70 -13.89
N THR A 167 -0.72 -17.87 -12.61
CA THR A 167 0.20 -16.96 -11.92
C THR A 167 1.58 -16.98 -12.55
N LEU A 168 2.12 -18.16 -12.86
CA LEU A 168 3.42 -18.28 -13.54
C LEU A 168 3.42 -17.56 -14.90
N ARG A 169 2.39 -17.78 -15.72
CA ARG A 169 2.27 -17.07 -17.01
C ARG A 169 2.22 -15.56 -16.79
N PHE A 170 1.38 -15.10 -15.86
CA PHE A 170 1.28 -13.68 -15.55
C PHE A 170 2.64 -13.09 -15.13
N LEU A 171 3.41 -13.76 -14.27
CA LEU A 171 4.74 -13.29 -13.84
C LEU A 171 5.73 -13.23 -15.01
N HIS A 172 5.69 -14.19 -15.94
CA HIS A 172 6.51 -14.15 -17.15
C HIS A 172 6.14 -12.97 -18.05
N ASP A 173 4.84 -12.75 -18.28
CA ASP A 173 4.37 -11.65 -19.12
C ASP A 173 4.69 -10.30 -18.47
N PHE A 174 4.48 -10.15 -17.17
CA PHE A 174 4.78 -8.92 -16.42
C PHE A 174 6.30 -8.60 -16.45
N ALA A 175 7.17 -9.60 -16.46
CA ALA A 175 8.61 -9.40 -16.53
C ALA A 175 9.07 -8.74 -17.85
N THR A 176 8.24 -8.73 -18.88
CA THR A 176 8.52 -8.02 -20.15
C THR A 176 8.13 -6.54 -20.13
N LEU A 177 7.41 -6.09 -19.09
CA LEU A 177 6.91 -4.73 -19.00
C LEU A 177 7.93 -3.77 -18.37
N PRO A 178 7.93 -2.49 -18.74
CA PRO A 178 8.79 -1.47 -18.11
C PRO A 178 8.62 -1.41 -16.59
N ALA A 179 7.42 -1.68 -16.08
CA ALA A 179 7.12 -1.71 -14.65
C ALA A 179 7.97 -2.75 -13.89
N TYR A 180 8.29 -3.88 -14.50
CA TYR A 180 9.16 -4.89 -13.89
C TYR A 180 10.57 -4.33 -13.61
N ALA A 181 11.17 -3.70 -14.62
CA ALA A 181 12.53 -3.15 -14.49
C ALA A 181 12.56 -2.03 -13.42
N ALA A 182 11.55 -1.18 -13.38
CA ALA A 182 11.44 -0.12 -12.38
C ALA A 182 11.32 -0.69 -10.95
N LEU A 183 10.44 -1.68 -10.75
CA LEU A 183 10.27 -2.33 -9.44
C LEU A 183 11.48 -3.18 -9.02
N GLN A 184 12.18 -3.78 -9.99
CA GLN A 184 13.42 -4.50 -9.72
C GLN A 184 14.52 -3.57 -9.22
N GLU A 185 14.66 -2.40 -9.84
CA GLU A 185 15.60 -1.37 -9.39
C GLU A 185 15.25 -0.89 -7.97
N GLU A 186 13.98 -0.63 -7.72
CA GLU A 186 13.50 -0.24 -6.40
C GLU A 186 13.75 -1.32 -5.34
N TRP A 187 13.53 -2.60 -5.69
CA TRP A 187 13.85 -3.72 -4.80
C TRP A 187 15.35 -3.79 -4.48
N ARG A 188 16.23 -3.56 -5.46
CA ARG A 188 17.69 -3.53 -5.23
C ARG A 188 18.08 -2.42 -4.28
N VAL A 189 17.59 -1.19 -4.52
CA VAL A 189 17.85 -0.05 -3.64
C VAL A 189 17.39 -0.32 -2.22
N LEU A 190 16.18 -0.83 -2.04
CA LEU A 190 15.65 -1.17 -0.71
C LEU A 190 16.41 -2.30 -0.03
N ARG A 191 16.83 -3.31 -0.78
CA ARG A 191 17.67 -4.41 -0.28
C ARG A 191 19.02 -3.91 0.21
N ASP A 192 19.68 -3.11 -0.62
CA ASP A 192 21.04 -2.60 -0.35
C ASP A 192 21.00 -1.58 0.81
N TYR A 193 19.97 -0.75 0.86
CA TYR A 193 19.72 0.14 2.00
C TYR A 193 19.58 -0.65 3.31
N ARG A 194 18.75 -1.69 3.34
CA ARG A 194 18.58 -2.53 4.53
C ARG A 194 19.86 -3.28 4.89
N ALA A 195 20.61 -3.75 3.89
CA ALA A 195 21.87 -4.43 4.11
C ALA A 195 22.94 -3.52 4.73
N SER A 196 22.95 -2.23 4.40
CA SER A 196 23.90 -1.26 4.99
C SER A 196 23.75 -1.11 6.51
N TRP A 197 22.56 -1.40 7.04
CA TRP A 197 22.26 -1.37 8.48
C TRP A 197 22.33 -2.73 9.18
N ALA A 198 22.62 -3.81 8.45
CA ALA A 198 22.60 -5.18 9.00
C ALA A 198 23.61 -5.42 10.12
N GLN A 199 24.68 -4.64 10.20
CA GLN A 199 25.69 -4.71 11.26
C GLN A 199 25.42 -3.79 12.45
N ALA A 200 24.35 -3.01 12.43
CA ALA A 200 23.96 -2.18 13.57
C ALA A 200 23.63 -3.09 14.79
N PRO A 201 24.05 -2.73 16.02
CA PRO A 201 23.85 -3.56 17.20
C PRO A 201 22.36 -3.77 17.54
N TYR A 202 21.51 -2.86 17.06
CA TYR A 202 20.04 -2.94 17.13
C TYR A 202 19.43 -2.52 15.80
N PRO A 203 18.25 -3.05 15.42
CA PRO A 203 17.53 -2.57 14.25
C PRO A 203 17.31 -1.06 14.34
N PRO A 204 17.69 -0.27 13.33
CA PRO A 204 17.55 1.17 13.39
C PRO A 204 16.07 1.58 13.35
N VAL A 205 15.75 2.65 14.08
CA VAL A 205 14.49 3.37 13.95
C VAL A 205 14.82 4.73 13.35
N PHE A 206 14.29 4.98 12.16
CA PHE A 206 14.52 6.23 11.44
C PHE A 206 13.45 7.24 11.80
N VAL A 207 13.86 8.50 11.92
CA VAL A 207 12.96 9.63 12.11
C VAL A 207 12.98 10.49 10.86
N THR A 208 11.78 10.84 10.38
CA THR A 208 11.57 11.72 9.23
C THR A 208 10.62 12.85 9.59
N VAL A 209 10.56 13.86 8.75
CA VAL A 209 9.62 14.96 8.81
C VAL A 209 8.94 15.11 7.46
N ASP A 210 7.68 15.50 7.47
CA ASP A 210 6.92 15.82 6.24
C ASP A 210 6.15 17.13 6.44
N ALA A 211 6.12 17.97 5.40
CA ALA A 211 5.38 19.22 5.37
C ALA A 211 4.13 19.10 4.50
N VAL A 212 2.97 19.08 5.10
CA VAL A 212 1.68 19.17 4.39
C VAL A 212 1.29 20.64 4.33
N LEU A 213 1.58 21.28 3.22
CA LEU A 213 1.34 22.70 3.01
C LEU A 213 0.08 22.89 2.15
N ARG A 214 -0.99 23.41 2.75
CA ARG A 214 -2.23 23.77 2.07
C ARG A 214 -2.26 25.27 1.78
N CYS A 215 -2.70 25.64 0.59
CA CYS A 215 -2.99 27.01 0.20
C CYS A 215 -4.25 27.01 -0.67
N GLN A 216 -5.24 27.81 -0.30
CA GLN A 216 -6.56 27.77 -0.96
C GLN A 216 -7.13 26.33 -0.96
N ASN A 217 -7.53 25.83 -2.12
CA ASN A 217 -7.99 24.45 -2.33
C ASN A 217 -6.89 23.54 -2.97
N HIS A 218 -5.60 23.78 -2.63
CA HIS A 218 -4.48 23.04 -3.16
C HIS A 218 -3.56 22.56 -2.03
N VAL A 219 -2.81 21.50 -2.30
CA VAL A 219 -1.72 21.02 -1.45
C VAL A 219 -0.43 20.98 -2.27
N LEU A 220 0.69 21.30 -1.63
CA LEU A 220 2.01 21.22 -2.24
C LEU A 220 2.50 19.78 -2.22
N LEU A 221 2.85 19.26 -3.39
CA LEU A 221 3.48 17.95 -3.55
C LEU A 221 4.78 18.08 -4.35
N VAL A 222 5.69 17.16 -4.09
CA VAL A 222 6.94 16.98 -4.84
C VAL A 222 6.92 15.64 -5.58
N ARG A 223 7.53 15.61 -6.76
CA ARG A 223 7.74 14.38 -7.52
C ARG A 223 9.13 13.86 -7.27
N ARG A 224 9.23 12.67 -6.69
CA ARG A 224 10.50 12.07 -6.30
C ARG A 224 11.41 11.79 -7.51
N GLY A 225 12.67 12.22 -7.39
CA GLY A 225 13.68 12.05 -8.44
C GLY A 225 14.41 10.72 -8.38
N GLN A 226 14.46 10.08 -7.20
CA GLN A 226 15.28 8.91 -6.92
C GLN A 226 14.46 7.76 -6.32
N ALA A 227 14.97 6.54 -6.45
CA ALA A 227 14.43 5.36 -5.76
C ALA A 227 14.79 5.42 -4.25
N PRO A 228 13.91 4.90 -3.36
CA PRO A 228 12.62 4.29 -3.67
C PRO A 228 11.54 5.32 -4.02
N GLY A 229 10.57 4.91 -4.84
CA GLY A 229 9.44 5.76 -5.22
C GLY A 229 9.73 6.77 -6.32
N LYS A 230 10.74 6.56 -7.15
CA LYS A 230 11.07 7.45 -8.28
C LYS A 230 9.84 7.71 -9.17
N GLY A 231 9.54 8.99 -9.38
CA GLY A 231 8.41 9.45 -10.18
C GLY A 231 7.07 9.47 -9.45
N LEU A 232 6.98 8.98 -8.21
CA LEU A 232 5.80 9.11 -7.36
C LEU A 232 5.77 10.50 -6.69
N TRP A 233 4.55 10.90 -6.29
CA TRP A 233 4.32 12.13 -5.55
C TRP A 233 4.42 11.90 -4.04
N ALA A 234 4.91 12.92 -3.31
CA ALA A 234 5.04 12.91 -1.86
C ALA A 234 4.78 14.31 -1.31
N ALA A 235 4.44 14.42 -0.03
CA ALA A 235 4.64 15.68 0.68
C ALA A 235 6.14 15.98 0.75
N PRO A 236 6.58 17.23 0.66
CA PRO A 236 7.97 17.60 0.90
C PRO A 236 8.45 17.09 2.26
N GLY A 237 9.63 16.46 2.32
CA GLY A 237 10.12 15.90 3.56
C GLY A 237 11.24 14.89 3.40
N GLY A 238 11.96 14.64 4.51
CA GLY A 238 13.13 13.78 4.52
C GLY A 238 13.54 13.35 5.91
N PHE A 239 14.77 12.87 6.03
CA PHE A 239 15.32 12.40 7.29
C PHE A 239 15.64 13.57 8.22
N LEU A 240 15.41 13.35 9.53
CA LEU A 240 15.88 14.23 10.57
C LEU A 240 17.42 14.28 10.57
N GLU A 241 17.97 15.47 10.38
CA GLU A 241 19.41 15.67 10.50
C GLU A 241 19.86 15.58 11.97
N PRO A 242 21.09 15.04 12.23
CA PRO A 242 21.55 14.76 13.60
C PRO A 242 21.61 15.98 14.53
N ARG A 243 21.63 17.20 13.99
CA ARG A 243 21.73 18.45 14.78
C ARG A 243 20.50 19.34 14.66
N ASP A 244 19.51 18.94 13.87
CA ASP A 244 18.29 19.70 13.70
C ASP A 244 17.22 19.28 14.71
N THR A 245 16.40 20.20 15.11
CA THR A 245 15.07 19.89 15.64
C THR A 245 14.14 19.45 14.51
N LEU A 246 13.04 18.77 14.84
CA LEU A 246 12.00 18.37 13.86
C LEU A 246 11.51 19.58 13.04
N TRP A 247 11.35 20.72 13.70
CA TRP A 247 10.94 21.96 13.06
C TRP A 247 11.98 22.45 12.04
N GLN A 248 13.26 22.49 12.41
CA GLN A 248 14.33 22.91 11.51
C GLN A 248 14.46 22.01 10.30
N SER A 249 14.45 20.68 10.50
CA SER A 249 14.47 19.73 9.38
C SER A 249 13.24 19.87 8.47
N CYS A 250 12.06 20.10 9.03
CA CYS A 250 10.84 20.29 8.22
C CYS A 250 10.94 21.54 7.32
N LEU A 251 11.44 22.65 7.85
CA LEU A 251 11.63 23.89 7.06
C LEU A 251 12.74 23.73 6.01
N ARG A 252 13.82 23.07 6.37
CA ARG A 252 14.94 22.81 5.46
C ARG A 252 14.47 21.99 4.26
N GLU A 253 13.84 20.82 4.49
CA GLU A 253 13.31 19.96 3.44
C GLU A 253 12.29 20.69 2.56
N LEU A 254 11.35 21.43 3.16
CA LEU A 254 10.39 22.24 2.40
C LEU A 254 11.10 23.23 1.46
N SER A 255 12.15 23.90 1.96
CA SER A 255 12.92 24.87 1.16
C SER A 255 13.74 24.21 0.07
N GLU A 256 14.46 23.12 0.40
CA GLU A 256 15.37 22.42 -0.53
C GLU A 256 14.59 21.76 -1.67
N GLU A 257 13.48 21.10 -1.36
CA GLU A 257 12.69 20.36 -2.35
C GLU A 257 11.73 21.22 -3.19
N THR A 258 11.37 22.43 -2.71
CA THR A 258 10.31 23.22 -3.36
C THR A 258 10.68 24.65 -3.70
N ALA A 259 11.82 25.15 -3.20
CA ALA A 259 12.21 26.57 -3.30
C ALA A 259 11.05 27.54 -2.93
N CYS A 260 10.11 27.10 -2.06
CA CYS A 260 8.97 27.90 -1.63
C CYS A 260 9.45 29.13 -0.85
N PRO A 261 9.10 30.36 -1.26
CA PRO A 261 9.68 31.62 -0.73
C PRO A 261 9.01 32.08 0.58
N LEU A 262 8.52 31.16 1.40
CA LEU A 262 7.88 31.49 2.68
C LEU A 262 8.91 31.52 3.79
N ASP A 263 8.91 32.61 4.55
CA ASP A 263 9.78 32.74 5.72
C ASP A 263 9.25 31.93 6.93
N GLU A 264 10.12 31.68 7.88
CA GLU A 264 9.80 30.91 9.09
C GLU A 264 8.64 31.54 9.88
N ALA A 265 8.53 32.85 9.95
CA ALA A 265 7.46 33.50 10.71
C ALA A 265 6.09 33.22 10.09
N THR A 266 5.99 33.27 8.76
CA THR A 266 4.78 32.93 8.00
C THR A 266 4.41 31.44 8.21
N LEU A 267 5.38 30.53 8.08
CA LEU A 267 5.13 29.11 8.29
C LEU A 267 4.73 28.79 9.73
N ARG A 268 5.33 29.47 10.72
CA ARG A 268 4.98 29.32 12.13
C ARG A 268 3.53 29.79 12.40
N ALA A 269 3.11 30.88 11.78
CA ALA A 269 1.73 31.37 11.88
C ALA A 269 0.72 30.47 11.16
N ALA A 270 1.14 29.81 10.09
CA ALA A 270 0.31 28.88 9.31
C ALA A 270 0.22 27.46 9.92
N LEU A 271 1.08 27.09 10.86
CA LEU A 271 1.07 25.76 11.48
C LEU A 271 -0.23 25.50 12.22
N ARG A 272 -0.93 24.42 11.88
CA ARG A 272 -2.21 24.01 12.50
C ARG A 272 -2.09 22.78 13.34
N ALA A 273 -1.25 21.81 12.94
CA ALA A 273 -1.09 20.55 13.66
C ALA A 273 0.27 19.91 13.37
N VAL A 274 0.74 19.14 14.33
CA VAL A 274 1.83 18.17 14.15
C VAL A 274 1.29 16.81 14.60
N LYS A 275 1.40 15.79 13.74
CA LYS A 275 0.99 14.42 14.05
C LYS A 275 2.16 13.46 13.84
N VAL A 276 2.20 12.40 14.63
CA VAL A 276 3.18 11.32 14.50
C VAL A 276 2.53 10.17 13.72
N PHE A 277 3.24 9.70 12.72
CA PHE A 277 2.87 8.52 11.93
C PHE A 277 3.92 7.44 12.17
N ASP A 278 3.55 6.41 12.91
CA ASP A 278 4.47 5.41 13.43
C ASP A 278 4.06 3.97 13.13
N HIS A 279 3.16 3.74 12.17
CA HIS A 279 2.78 2.37 11.83
C HIS A 279 4.02 1.55 11.40
N PRO A 280 4.21 0.31 11.90
CA PRO A 280 5.40 -0.48 11.63
C PRO A 280 5.70 -0.72 10.15
N ASP A 281 4.64 -0.83 9.34
CA ASP A 281 4.72 -1.16 7.91
C ASP A 281 4.65 0.06 6.98
N ARG A 282 4.75 1.29 7.52
CA ARG A 282 4.59 2.52 6.74
C ARG A 282 5.68 2.73 5.69
N SER A 283 6.89 2.21 5.91
CA SER A 283 8.00 2.33 4.96
C SER A 283 8.70 0.99 4.72
N GLN A 284 9.08 0.74 3.48
CA GLN A 284 9.86 -0.44 3.09
C GLN A 284 11.36 -0.28 3.37
N ARG A 285 11.85 0.91 3.69
CA ARG A 285 13.25 1.15 4.08
C ARG A 285 13.58 0.53 5.43
N GLY A 286 12.62 0.51 6.35
CA GLY A 286 12.76 -0.01 7.70
C GLY A 286 11.77 0.65 8.65
N ARG A 287 11.96 0.47 9.95
CA ARG A 287 11.14 1.13 10.96
C ARG A 287 11.31 2.64 10.88
N THR A 288 10.32 3.34 10.35
CA THR A 288 10.34 4.79 10.17
C THR A 288 9.20 5.43 10.94
N ILE A 289 9.49 6.52 11.64
CA ILE A 289 8.51 7.36 12.33
C ILE A 289 8.59 8.74 11.71
N THR A 290 7.49 9.27 11.18
CA THR A 290 7.48 10.64 10.68
C THR A 290 6.66 11.57 11.55
N HIS A 291 7.14 12.82 11.64
CA HIS A 291 6.41 13.95 12.20
C HIS A 291 5.85 14.80 11.05
N GLY A 292 4.57 14.58 10.73
CA GLY A 292 3.86 15.36 9.71
C GLY A 292 3.44 16.73 10.29
N HIS A 293 3.90 17.80 9.65
CA HIS A 293 3.56 19.18 10.00
C HIS A 293 2.52 19.69 9.00
N TYR A 294 1.36 20.09 9.49
CA TYR A 294 0.28 20.64 8.66
C TYR A 294 0.23 22.16 8.76
N PHE A 295 0.39 22.79 7.61
CA PHE A 295 0.34 24.24 7.44
C PHE A 295 -0.87 24.61 6.58
N ASP A 296 -1.62 25.62 7.01
CA ASP A 296 -2.73 26.20 6.24
C ASP A 296 -2.45 27.69 6.01
N LEU A 297 -2.10 28.02 4.79
CA LEU A 297 -1.79 29.40 4.37
C LEU A 297 -3.05 30.23 4.11
N GLY A 298 -4.26 29.63 4.17
CA GLY A 298 -5.51 30.32 3.83
C GLY A 298 -5.62 30.65 2.34
N ASP A 299 -6.25 31.77 2.03
CA ASP A 299 -6.61 32.17 0.65
C ASP A 299 -5.61 33.14 -0.01
N ILE A 300 -4.34 33.09 0.40
CA ILE A 300 -3.31 33.88 -0.29
C ILE A 300 -3.07 33.32 -1.71
N PRO A 301 -2.50 34.11 -2.65
CA PRO A 301 -2.06 33.59 -3.93
C PRO A 301 -1.09 32.43 -3.74
N LEU A 302 -1.21 31.38 -4.59
CA LEU A 302 -0.31 30.24 -4.53
C LEU A 302 1.15 30.70 -4.65
N PRO A 303 2.02 30.45 -3.63
CA PRO A 303 3.42 30.78 -3.71
C PRO A 303 4.07 30.04 -4.90
N PRO A 304 5.01 30.68 -5.63
CA PRO A 304 5.76 30.01 -6.67
C PRO A 304 6.62 28.89 -6.07
N VAL A 305 6.67 27.73 -6.75
CA VAL A 305 7.45 26.59 -6.31
C VAL A 305 8.21 25.99 -7.49
N VAL A 306 9.38 25.43 -7.21
CA VAL A 306 10.24 24.77 -8.19
C VAL A 306 10.87 23.56 -7.51
N GLY A 307 10.83 22.38 -8.16
CA GLY A 307 11.52 21.21 -7.65
C GLY A 307 13.02 21.43 -7.50
N GLY A 308 13.58 20.97 -6.40
CA GLY A 308 15.01 21.09 -6.09
C GLY A 308 15.47 19.85 -5.31
N ASP A 309 16.77 19.72 -5.12
CA ASP A 309 17.42 18.56 -4.49
C ASP A 309 16.92 17.24 -5.08
N ASP A 310 16.35 16.37 -4.28
CA ASP A 310 15.81 15.07 -4.67
C ASP A 310 14.44 15.14 -5.39
N ALA A 311 13.82 16.33 -5.44
CA ALA A 311 12.52 16.55 -6.09
C ALA A 311 12.69 16.98 -7.55
N GLN A 312 12.25 16.15 -8.50
CA GLN A 312 12.23 16.51 -9.93
C GLN A 312 11.28 17.66 -10.24
N GLN A 313 10.22 17.80 -9.45
CA GLN A 313 9.16 18.77 -9.64
C GLN A 313 8.50 19.08 -8.30
N ALA A 314 8.10 20.34 -8.10
CA ALA A 314 7.18 20.74 -7.04
C ALA A 314 5.92 21.33 -7.70
N LEU A 315 4.74 21.02 -7.16
CA LEU A 315 3.47 21.41 -7.77
C LEU A 315 2.38 21.57 -6.72
N TRP A 316 1.54 22.59 -6.91
CA TRP A 316 0.29 22.75 -6.18
C TRP A 316 -0.80 21.88 -6.84
N VAL A 317 -1.28 20.87 -6.13
CA VAL A 317 -2.28 19.91 -6.62
C VAL A 317 -3.64 20.25 -6.00
N PRO A 318 -4.71 20.37 -6.80
CA PRO A 318 -6.06 20.57 -6.27
C PRO A 318 -6.50 19.43 -5.34
N LEU A 319 -7.14 19.76 -4.21
CA LEU A 319 -7.54 18.77 -3.20
C LEU A 319 -8.53 17.72 -3.74
N ASP A 320 -9.39 18.10 -4.67
CA ASP A 320 -10.37 17.22 -5.31
C ASP A 320 -9.74 16.15 -6.22
N GLN A 321 -8.49 16.34 -6.64
CA GLN A 321 -7.74 15.37 -7.45
C GLN A 321 -7.03 14.33 -6.58
N LEU A 322 -6.73 14.62 -5.32
CA LEU A 322 -5.89 13.76 -4.47
C LEU A 322 -6.46 12.35 -4.28
N ALA A 323 -7.77 12.22 -4.11
CA ALA A 323 -8.41 10.92 -3.92
C ALA A 323 -8.24 9.99 -5.13
N ALA A 324 -8.10 10.56 -6.33
CA ALA A 324 -7.86 9.82 -7.57
C ALA A 324 -6.36 9.54 -7.84
N MET A 325 -5.46 10.13 -7.04
CA MET A 325 -4.01 10.01 -7.19
C MET A 325 -3.36 9.05 -6.19
N GLU A 326 -4.14 8.28 -5.43
CA GLU A 326 -3.58 7.41 -4.38
C GLU A 326 -2.53 6.44 -4.92
N ASP A 327 -2.74 5.87 -6.11
CA ASP A 327 -1.81 4.97 -6.80
C ASP A 327 -0.57 5.67 -7.39
N GLN A 328 -0.48 6.99 -7.24
CA GLN A 328 0.66 7.81 -7.66
C GLN A 328 1.43 8.38 -6.45
N LEU A 329 0.97 8.12 -5.22
CA LEU A 329 1.60 8.61 -4.00
C LEU A 329 2.60 7.59 -3.43
N PHE A 330 3.73 8.10 -2.94
CA PHE A 330 4.79 7.28 -2.38
C PHE A 330 4.41 6.72 -1.00
N GLU A 331 4.65 5.43 -0.79
CA GLU A 331 4.42 4.72 0.49
C GLU A 331 3.07 5.09 1.12
N ASP A 332 3.06 5.70 2.30
CA ASP A 332 1.86 6.07 3.04
C ASP A 332 1.49 7.57 2.97
N HIS A 333 2.05 8.32 2.03
CA HIS A 333 1.76 9.76 1.91
C HIS A 333 0.27 10.03 1.66
N PHE A 334 -0.48 9.11 1.04
CA PHE A 334 -1.93 9.25 0.96
C PHE A 334 -2.57 9.28 2.35
N HIS A 335 -2.19 8.37 3.25
CA HIS A 335 -2.70 8.34 4.62
C HIS A 335 -2.30 9.58 5.42
N LEU A 336 -1.08 10.05 5.21
CA LEU A 336 -0.58 11.29 5.83
C LEU A 336 -1.44 12.47 5.39
N LEU A 337 -1.67 12.65 4.10
CA LEU A 337 -2.53 13.70 3.54
C LEU A 337 -3.98 13.57 4.02
N ASP A 338 -4.56 12.36 3.93
CA ASP A 338 -5.94 12.09 4.35
C ASP A 338 -6.17 12.41 5.84
N SER A 339 -5.18 12.11 6.68
CA SER A 339 -5.25 12.41 8.13
C SER A 339 -5.41 13.90 8.44
N PHE A 340 -4.87 14.79 7.62
CA PHE A 340 -4.98 16.24 7.81
C PHE A 340 -6.11 16.87 7.00
N LEU A 341 -6.38 16.34 5.81
CA LEU A 341 -7.26 16.96 4.82
C LEU A 341 -8.65 16.31 4.72
N GLY A 342 -8.82 15.11 5.32
CA GLY A 342 -10.11 14.41 5.33
C GLY A 342 -10.58 13.93 3.96
N LEU A 343 -9.66 13.52 3.08
CA LEU A 343 -9.92 13.17 1.68
C LEU A 343 -10.91 12.00 1.50
N THR A 344 -10.97 11.09 2.46
CA THR A 344 -11.82 9.90 2.41
C THR A 344 -13.00 9.94 3.39
N THR A 345 -13.13 11.02 4.14
CA THR A 345 -14.27 11.21 5.04
C THR A 345 -15.50 11.58 4.19
N PRO A 346 -16.64 10.86 4.30
CA PRO A 346 -17.86 11.29 3.64
C PRO A 346 -18.25 12.69 4.14
N ALA A 347 -18.54 13.60 3.21
CA ALA A 347 -19.04 14.94 3.51
C ALA A 347 -20.42 14.89 4.19
#